data_bf2c6f7a180f4d4226c62aaef9a94908
#
_entry.id   bf2c6f7a180f4d4226c62aaef9a94908
#
_cell.length_a   1.000
_cell.length_b   1.000
_cell.length_c   1.000
_cell.angle_alpha   90.00
_cell.angle_beta   90.00
_cell.angle_gamma   90.00
#
_symmetry.space_group_name_H-M   'P 1'
#
loop_
_entity.id
_entity.type
_entity.pdbx_description
1 polymer ?
#
loop_
_entity_poly.entity_id
_entity_poly.type
_entity_poly.pdbx_seq_one_letter_code
_entity_poly.pdbx_strand_id
1 'polypeptide(L)'
;MRIIYFSYWGTYAAYTMAAIHAGIYKPDSLPTDECIASQYKLCRRFGSKYGNLIYVGLDNQLREVYSIGCRRHSGMVVRALKHISRIFNIEEPSYFIDAGRLEGILPLLLQIPCFKGNRYAQRLFKVWFHKRYWICTKEVQRVIQELEDGIFV
;
A
#
# COMPACT_ATOMS: atom_id res chain seq x y z
N MET A 1 -7.19 -3.02 -16.16
CA MET A 1 -7.83 -2.94 -14.84
C MET A 1 -6.79 -2.53 -13.80
N ARG A 2 -7.13 -1.62 -12.90
CA ARG A 2 -6.20 -1.05 -11.90
C ARG A 2 -6.67 -1.36 -10.50
N ILE A 3 -5.74 -1.74 -9.63
CA ILE A 3 -5.97 -2.01 -8.21
C ILE A 3 -5.17 -1.00 -7.40
N ILE A 4 -5.84 -0.20 -6.59
CA ILE A 4 -5.23 0.92 -5.88
C ILE A 4 -5.44 0.73 -4.38
N TYR A 5 -4.36 0.41 -3.68
CA TYR A 5 -4.33 0.38 -2.23
C TYR A 5 -4.08 1.79 -1.69
N PHE A 6 -4.94 2.27 -0.81
CA PHE A 6 -4.76 3.58 -0.21
C PHE A 6 -4.70 3.52 1.32
N SER A 7 -3.93 4.43 1.89
CA SER A 7 -3.83 4.60 3.33
C SER A 7 -3.45 6.04 3.67
N TYR A 8 -3.26 6.33 4.96
CA TYR A 8 -2.82 7.66 5.37
C TYR A 8 -1.46 8.02 4.74
N TRP A 9 -0.47 7.12 4.81
CA TRP A 9 0.90 7.35 4.33
C TRP A 9 1.16 6.81 2.91
N GLY A 10 0.48 5.76 2.49
CA GLY A 10 0.62 5.11 1.19
C GLY A 10 1.86 4.21 1.03
N THR A 11 2.84 4.34 1.90
CA THR A 11 4.13 3.64 1.80
C THR A 11 4.33 2.53 2.83
N TYR A 12 3.48 2.47 3.84
CA TYR A 12 3.50 1.44 4.87
C TYR A 12 2.55 0.28 4.52
N ALA A 13 1.38 0.21 5.14
CA ALA A 13 0.45 -0.89 4.92
C ALA A 13 -0.04 -0.97 3.46
N ALA A 14 -0.40 0.15 2.84
CA ALA A 14 -0.86 0.17 1.45
C ALA A 14 0.19 -0.38 0.48
N TYR A 15 1.45 0.03 0.62
CA TYR A 15 2.54 -0.49 -0.21
C TYR A 15 2.81 -1.97 0.07
N THR A 16 2.81 -2.40 1.34
CA THR A 16 2.99 -3.81 1.70
C THR A 16 1.91 -4.69 1.06
N MET A 17 0.64 -4.29 1.16
CA MET A 17 -0.47 -5.01 0.54
C MET A 17 -0.35 -5.02 -0.99
N ALA A 18 -0.01 -3.90 -1.60
CA ALA A 18 0.22 -3.79 -3.03
C ALA A 18 1.37 -4.70 -3.50
N ALA A 19 2.48 -4.76 -2.74
CA ALA A 19 3.62 -5.61 -3.06
C ALA A 19 3.32 -7.11 -2.91
N ILE A 20 2.47 -7.49 -1.93
CA ILE A 20 1.99 -8.88 -1.80
C ILE A 20 1.07 -9.21 -2.99
N HIS A 21 0.15 -8.32 -3.34
CA HIS A 21 -0.79 -8.51 -4.45
C HIS A 21 -0.06 -8.65 -5.80
N ALA A 22 0.95 -7.82 -6.03
CA ALA A 22 1.79 -7.88 -7.24
C ALA A 22 2.81 -9.04 -7.25
N GLY A 23 2.80 -9.92 -6.21
CA GLY A 23 3.72 -11.05 -6.11
C GLY A 23 5.18 -10.68 -5.84
N ILE A 24 5.48 -9.43 -5.53
CA ILE A 24 6.83 -8.98 -5.13
C ILE A 24 7.19 -9.57 -3.78
N TYR A 25 6.24 -9.56 -2.84
CA TYR A 25 6.35 -10.24 -1.55
C TYR A 25 5.54 -11.53 -1.58
N LYS A 26 6.17 -12.63 -1.18
CA LYS A 26 5.51 -13.94 -1.18
C LYS A 26 4.55 -14.06 0.00
N PRO A 27 3.31 -14.54 -0.18
CA PRO A 27 2.35 -14.64 0.91
C PRO A 27 2.76 -15.65 1.99
N ASP A 28 3.58 -16.65 1.63
CA ASP A 28 3.93 -17.77 2.51
C ASP A 28 5.23 -17.57 3.29
N SER A 29 5.97 -16.51 3.03
CA SER A 29 7.26 -16.24 3.67
C SER A 29 7.48 -14.75 3.87
N LEU A 30 8.14 -14.40 4.97
CA LEU A 30 8.58 -13.02 5.20
C LEU A 30 9.58 -12.59 4.13
N PRO A 31 9.50 -11.36 3.61
CA PRO A 31 10.50 -10.79 2.73
C PRO A 31 11.88 -10.74 3.40
N THR A 32 12.92 -10.73 2.57
CA THR A 32 14.30 -10.60 3.05
C THR A 32 14.52 -9.25 3.74
N ASP A 33 15.51 -9.18 4.61
CA ASP A 33 15.88 -7.94 5.30
C ASP A 33 16.22 -6.81 4.33
N GLU A 34 16.75 -7.13 3.15
CA GLU A 34 17.03 -6.16 2.08
C GLU A 34 15.75 -5.56 1.49
N CYS A 35 14.73 -6.38 1.28
CA CYS A 35 13.42 -5.93 0.81
C CYS A 35 12.75 -5.01 1.85
N ILE A 36 12.81 -5.39 3.12
CA ILE A 36 12.27 -4.60 4.23
C ILE A 36 13.01 -3.26 4.35
N ALA A 37 14.34 -3.27 4.23
CA ALA A 37 15.15 -2.06 4.24
C ALA A 37 14.87 -1.15 3.03
N SER A 38 14.62 -1.73 1.87
CA SER A 38 14.25 -1.00 0.64
C SER A 38 12.88 -0.32 0.80
N GLN A 39 11.90 -1.02 1.37
CA GLN A 39 10.61 -0.39 1.69
C GLN A 39 10.75 0.72 2.73
N TYR A 40 11.61 0.56 3.74
CA TYR A 40 11.88 1.62 4.70
C TYR A 40 12.46 2.88 4.05
N LYS A 41 13.40 2.71 3.09
CA LYS A 41 13.92 3.85 2.30
C LYS A 41 12.82 4.53 1.49
N LEU A 42 11.90 3.76 0.91
CA LEU A 42 10.73 4.27 0.19
C LEU A 42 9.80 5.05 1.14
N CYS A 43 9.54 4.54 2.34
CA CYS A 43 8.77 5.25 3.36
C CYS A 43 9.41 6.59 3.74
N ARG A 44 10.73 6.65 3.86
CA ARG A 44 11.45 7.89 4.14
C ARG A 44 11.38 8.90 2.99
N ARG A 45 11.44 8.42 1.75
CA ARG A 45 11.45 9.27 0.56
C ARG A 45 10.06 9.82 0.22
N PHE A 46 9.03 9.01 0.36
CA PHE A 46 7.67 9.32 -0.10
C PHE A 46 6.63 9.42 1.01
N GLY A 47 6.92 9.01 2.22
CA GLY A 47 5.95 8.98 3.32
C GLY A 47 5.37 10.35 3.71
N SER A 48 6.03 11.46 3.36
CA SER A 48 5.49 12.81 3.54
C SER A 48 4.88 13.41 2.26
N LYS A 49 4.98 12.71 1.13
CA LYS A 49 4.49 13.15 -0.18
C LYS A 49 3.15 12.50 -0.46
N TYR A 50 2.08 13.23 -0.19
CA TYR A 50 0.72 12.73 -0.38
C TYR A 50 0.23 12.94 -1.81
N GLY A 51 -0.73 12.11 -2.23
CA GLY A 51 -1.32 12.17 -3.56
C GLY A 51 -0.46 11.57 -4.68
N ASN A 52 0.74 11.09 -4.37
CA ASN A 52 1.58 10.40 -5.36
C ASN A 52 1.10 8.96 -5.51
N LEU A 53 0.68 8.62 -6.72
CA LEU A 53 0.34 7.26 -7.09
C LEU A 53 1.65 6.50 -7.37
N ILE A 54 1.95 5.51 -6.54
CA ILE A 54 3.15 4.70 -6.66
C ILE A 54 2.77 3.41 -7.40
N TYR A 55 3.30 3.23 -8.60
CA TYR A 55 3.19 1.97 -9.31
C TYR A 55 4.05 0.91 -8.62
N VAL A 56 3.46 -0.24 -8.31
CA VAL A 56 4.13 -1.33 -7.59
C VAL A 56 4.47 -2.48 -8.53
N GLY A 57 3.53 -2.90 -9.36
CA GLY A 57 3.75 -3.99 -10.30
C GLY A 57 2.47 -4.47 -10.97
N LEU A 58 2.57 -5.63 -11.60
CA LEU A 58 1.44 -6.37 -12.15
C LEU A 58 1.15 -7.57 -11.27
N ASP A 59 -0.11 -7.93 -11.15
CA ASP A 59 -0.52 -9.18 -10.52
C ASP A 59 -0.51 -10.36 -11.53
N ASN A 60 -0.90 -11.55 -11.06
CA ASN A 60 -0.95 -12.76 -11.88
C ASN A 60 -1.95 -12.68 -13.06
N GLN A 61 -2.89 -11.75 -13.02
CA GLN A 61 -3.87 -11.49 -14.08
C GLN A 61 -3.52 -10.28 -14.93
N LEU A 62 -2.26 -9.80 -14.86
CA LEU A 62 -1.75 -8.63 -15.57
C LEU A 62 -2.50 -7.32 -15.23
N ARG A 63 -3.08 -7.23 -14.02
CA ARG A 63 -3.69 -6.01 -13.52
C ARG A 63 -2.65 -5.13 -12.87
N GLU A 64 -2.72 -3.84 -13.14
CA GLU A 64 -1.80 -2.86 -12.56
C GLU A 64 -2.10 -2.63 -11.08
N VAL A 65 -1.09 -2.73 -10.23
CA VAL A 65 -1.22 -2.55 -8.78
C VAL A 65 -0.48 -1.29 -8.34
N TYR A 66 -1.19 -0.45 -7.59
CA TYR A 66 -0.69 0.84 -7.11
C TYR A 66 -0.88 1.01 -5.62
N SER A 67 -0.09 1.91 -5.02
CA SER A 67 -0.32 2.42 -3.67
C SER A 67 -0.37 3.95 -3.68
N ILE A 68 -1.17 4.55 -2.78
CA ILE A 68 -1.32 6.00 -2.66
C ILE A 68 -1.53 6.43 -1.21
N GLY A 69 -0.89 7.53 -0.82
CA GLY A 69 -1.11 8.20 0.46
C GLY A 69 -2.15 9.31 0.35
N CYS A 70 -3.22 9.21 1.13
CA CYS A 70 -4.38 10.11 1.05
C CYS A 70 -4.54 11.00 2.29
N ARG A 71 -3.69 10.87 3.30
CA ARG A 71 -3.91 11.46 4.63
C ARG A 71 -5.31 11.13 5.16
N ARG A 72 -6.04 12.15 5.63
CA ARG A 72 -7.43 12.06 6.12
C ARG A 72 -8.46 12.24 5.02
N HIS A 73 -8.03 12.41 3.75
CA HIS A 73 -8.90 12.78 2.63
C HIS A 73 -9.11 11.64 1.62
N SER A 74 -9.03 10.38 2.09
CA SER A 74 -9.18 9.20 1.22
C SER A 74 -10.45 9.23 0.38
N GLY A 75 -11.60 9.53 0.98
CA GLY A 75 -12.86 9.62 0.24
C GLY A 75 -12.88 10.71 -0.86
N MET A 76 -12.18 11.82 -0.64
CA MET A 76 -12.04 12.88 -1.66
C MET A 76 -11.13 12.41 -2.79
N VAL A 77 -9.98 11.81 -2.46
CA VAL A 77 -9.01 11.33 -3.45
C VAL A 77 -9.62 10.23 -4.31
N VAL A 78 -10.31 9.26 -3.72
CA VAL A 78 -10.99 8.18 -4.47
C VAL A 78 -12.04 8.76 -5.42
N ARG A 79 -12.87 9.70 -4.95
CA ARG A 79 -13.85 10.37 -5.83
C ARG A 79 -13.19 11.15 -6.95
N ALA A 80 -12.14 11.91 -6.66
CA ALA A 80 -11.39 12.65 -7.67
C ALA A 80 -10.82 11.73 -8.74
N LEU A 81 -10.18 10.62 -8.36
CA LEU A 81 -9.63 9.64 -9.31
C LEU A 81 -10.72 8.99 -10.16
N LYS A 82 -11.89 8.65 -9.57
CA LYS A 82 -13.05 8.14 -10.33
C LYS A 82 -13.59 9.17 -11.32
N HIS A 83 -13.68 10.44 -10.94
CA HIS A 83 -14.13 11.50 -11.84
C HIS A 83 -13.14 11.77 -12.97
N ILE A 84 -11.84 11.78 -12.67
CA ILE A 84 -10.78 11.92 -13.68
C ILE A 84 -10.87 10.78 -14.71
N SER A 85 -11.03 9.54 -14.26
CA SER A 85 -11.19 8.39 -15.16
C SER A 85 -12.39 8.57 -16.10
N ARG A 86 -13.51 9.11 -15.60
CA ARG A 86 -14.70 9.40 -16.44
C ARG A 86 -14.45 10.53 -17.44
N ILE A 87 -13.77 11.61 -17.04
CA ILE A 87 -13.48 12.75 -17.93
C ILE A 87 -12.59 12.32 -19.10
N PHE A 88 -11.63 11.45 -18.84
CA PHE A 88 -10.70 10.94 -19.86
C PHE A 88 -11.20 9.68 -20.57
N ASN A 89 -12.46 9.28 -20.35
CA ASN A 89 -13.06 8.06 -20.92
C ASN A 89 -12.17 6.82 -20.74
N ILE A 90 -11.57 6.67 -19.54
CA ILE A 90 -10.79 5.50 -19.20
C ILE A 90 -11.79 4.38 -18.90
N GLU A 91 -11.97 3.47 -19.84
CA GLU A 91 -12.92 2.36 -19.74
C GLU A 91 -12.49 1.30 -18.69
N GLU A 92 -11.21 1.26 -18.36
CA GLU A 92 -10.68 0.29 -17.41
C GLU A 92 -11.14 0.58 -15.97
N PRO A 93 -11.79 -0.38 -15.32
CA PRO A 93 -12.23 -0.23 -13.94
C PRO A 93 -11.04 -0.08 -12.98
N SER A 94 -11.21 0.80 -12.00
CA SER A 94 -10.25 1.00 -10.91
C SER A 94 -10.88 0.59 -9.59
N TYR A 95 -10.22 -0.31 -8.87
CA TYR A 95 -10.64 -0.80 -7.56
C TYR A 95 -9.81 -0.13 -6.48
N PHE A 96 -10.49 0.37 -5.44
CA PHE A 96 -9.88 1.10 -4.34
C PHE A 96 -10.02 0.31 -3.05
N ILE A 97 -8.90 -0.01 -2.41
CA ILE A 97 -8.82 -0.86 -1.23
C ILE A 97 -8.20 -0.07 -0.08
N ASP A 98 -8.94 0.03 1.03
CA ASP A 98 -8.50 0.76 2.22
C ASP A 98 -7.56 -0.09 3.08
N ALA A 99 -6.28 0.26 3.09
CA ALA A 99 -5.26 -0.32 3.94
C ALA A 99 -5.01 0.48 5.23
N GLY A 100 -5.72 1.59 5.43
CA GLY A 100 -5.47 2.51 6.56
C GLY A 100 -5.65 1.86 7.93
N ARG A 101 -6.60 0.92 8.05
CA ARG A 101 -6.85 0.18 9.30
C ARG A 101 -5.66 -0.67 9.74
N LEU A 102 -4.80 -1.06 8.82
CA LEU A 102 -3.64 -1.93 9.09
C LEU A 102 -2.36 -1.14 9.39
N GLU A 103 -2.34 0.16 9.17
CA GLU A 103 -1.15 1.00 9.38
C GLU A 103 -0.72 1.10 10.85
N GLY A 104 -1.70 1.29 11.75
CA GLY A 104 -1.43 1.50 13.18
C GLY A 104 -0.77 2.84 13.48
N ILE A 105 -0.19 2.96 14.68
CA ILE A 105 0.38 4.23 15.20
C ILE A 105 1.87 4.38 14.84
N LEU A 106 2.59 3.28 14.59
CA LEU A 106 4.04 3.33 14.40
C LEU A 106 4.50 4.22 13.24
N PRO A 107 3.83 4.25 12.07
CA PRO A 107 4.21 5.17 11.00
C PRO A 107 4.24 6.62 11.44
N LEU A 108 3.33 7.04 12.33
CA LEU A 108 3.32 8.38 12.89
C LEU A 108 4.58 8.65 13.72
N LEU A 109 4.98 7.71 14.57
CA LEU A 109 6.20 7.81 15.38
C LEU A 109 7.46 7.89 14.52
N LEU A 110 7.53 7.11 13.44
CA LEU A 110 8.68 7.10 12.52
C LEU A 110 8.83 8.38 11.70
N GLN A 111 7.81 9.20 11.61
CA GLN A 111 7.85 10.50 10.93
C GLN A 111 8.34 11.64 11.83
N ILE A 112 8.46 11.42 13.14
CA ILE A 112 9.01 12.42 14.07
C ILE A 112 10.48 12.66 13.73
N PRO A 113 10.94 13.93 13.66
CA PRO A 113 12.31 14.28 13.25
C PRO A 113 13.40 13.58 14.06
N CYS A 114 13.18 13.34 15.36
CA CYS A 114 14.12 12.65 16.24
C CYS A 114 14.41 11.20 15.83
N PHE A 115 13.48 10.55 15.14
CA PHE A 115 13.64 9.18 14.66
C PHE A 115 14.07 9.10 13.20
N LYS A 116 14.00 10.19 12.45
CA LYS A 116 14.40 10.22 11.03
C LYS A 116 15.89 9.88 10.87
N GLY A 117 16.15 8.70 10.27
CA GLY A 117 17.51 8.28 9.89
C GLY A 117 18.27 7.50 10.95
N ASN A 118 17.69 7.26 12.11
CA ASN A 118 18.33 6.50 13.16
C ASN A 118 18.22 4.98 12.89
N ARG A 119 19.25 4.23 13.26
CA ARG A 119 19.24 2.75 13.23
C ARG A 119 18.09 2.15 14.06
N TYR A 120 17.69 2.82 15.13
CA TYR A 120 16.53 2.44 15.94
C TYR A 120 15.22 2.51 15.17
N ALA A 121 15.02 3.54 14.34
CA ALA A 121 13.82 3.68 13.52
C ALA A 121 13.69 2.54 12.49
N GLN A 122 14.81 2.11 11.89
CA GLN A 122 14.82 0.97 10.98
C GLN A 122 14.48 -0.34 11.70
N ARG A 123 14.99 -0.54 12.92
CA ARG A 123 14.63 -1.70 13.74
C ARG A 123 13.15 -1.70 14.13
N LEU A 124 12.62 -0.56 14.54
CA LEU A 124 11.20 -0.41 14.85
C LEU A 124 10.32 -0.69 13.63
N PHE A 125 10.72 -0.19 12.45
CA PHE A 125 10.02 -0.49 11.21
C PHE A 125 10.02 -1.99 10.91
N LYS A 126 11.15 -2.67 11.08
CA LYS A 126 11.26 -4.12 10.89
C LYS A 126 10.32 -4.89 11.82
N VAL A 127 10.26 -4.52 13.11
CA VAL A 127 9.34 -5.13 14.09
C VAL A 127 7.89 -4.91 13.70
N TRP A 128 7.53 -3.68 13.30
CA TRP A 128 6.19 -3.37 12.82
C TRP A 128 5.84 -4.20 11.58
N PHE A 129 6.75 -4.25 10.61
CA PHE A 129 6.59 -5.00 9.38
C PHE A 129 6.30 -6.48 9.66
N HIS A 130 7.10 -7.13 10.50
CA HIS A 130 6.90 -8.53 10.85
C HIS A 130 5.54 -8.80 11.50
N LYS A 131 5.09 -7.92 12.41
CA LYS A 131 3.80 -8.05 13.07
C LYS A 131 2.62 -7.85 12.13
N ARG A 132 2.74 -6.92 11.18
CA ARG A 132 1.64 -6.55 10.27
C ARG A 132 1.61 -7.38 9.00
N TYR A 133 2.72 -7.96 8.61
CA TYR A 133 2.85 -8.70 7.35
C TYR A 133 1.77 -9.77 7.17
N TRP A 134 1.59 -10.64 8.15
CA TRP A 134 0.62 -11.72 8.08
C TRP A 134 -0.84 -11.25 8.05
N ILE A 135 -1.12 -10.13 8.72
CA ILE A 135 -2.44 -9.50 8.66
C ILE A 135 -2.69 -8.93 7.27
N CYS A 136 -1.70 -8.23 6.71
CA CYS A 136 -1.75 -7.72 5.34
C CYS A 136 -1.93 -8.84 4.32
N THR A 137 -1.21 -9.96 4.49
CA THR A 137 -1.32 -11.13 3.61
C THR A 137 -2.73 -11.71 3.60
N LYS A 138 -3.33 -11.92 4.77
CA LYS A 138 -4.72 -12.42 4.87
C LYS A 138 -5.72 -11.49 4.20
N GLU A 139 -5.56 -10.19 4.39
CA GLU A 139 -6.44 -9.19 3.80
C GLU A 139 -6.29 -9.15 2.27
N VAL A 140 -5.06 -9.25 1.75
CA VAL A 140 -4.81 -9.33 0.31
C VAL A 140 -5.41 -10.59 -0.30
N GLN A 141 -5.26 -11.75 0.35
CA GLN A 141 -5.88 -13.00 -0.13
C GLN A 141 -7.41 -12.87 -0.20
N ARG A 142 -8.03 -12.24 0.82
CA ARG A 142 -9.46 -11.94 0.78
C ARG A 142 -9.84 -11.06 -0.40
N VAL A 143 -9.09 -9.98 -0.62
CA VAL A 143 -9.31 -9.05 -1.75
C VAL A 143 -9.18 -9.76 -3.09
N ILE A 144 -8.17 -10.62 -3.27
CA ILE A 144 -7.99 -11.38 -4.51
C ILE A 144 -9.20 -12.27 -4.75
N GLN A 145 -9.68 -12.99 -3.73
CA GLN A 145 -10.85 -13.84 -3.83
C GLN A 145 -12.12 -13.05 -4.17
N GLU A 146 -12.34 -11.91 -3.50
CA GLU A 146 -13.49 -11.04 -3.79
C GLU A 146 -13.45 -10.48 -5.23
N LEU A 147 -12.25 -10.21 -5.77
CA LEU A 147 -12.05 -9.77 -7.15
C LEU A 147 -12.30 -10.91 -8.16
N GLU A 148 -11.98 -12.16 -7.82
CA GLU A 148 -12.24 -13.33 -8.64
C GLU A 148 -13.73 -13.68 -8.63
N ASP A 149 -14.40 -13.54 -7.50
CA ASP A 149 -15.83 -13.79 -7.33
C ASP A 149 -16.72 -12.67 -7.95
N GLY A 150 -16.13 -11.60 -8.47
CA GLY A 150 -16.83 -10.49 -9.10
C GLY A 150 -17.68 -9.64 -8.15
N ILE A 151 -17.41 -9.69 -6.85
CA ILE A 151 -18.20 -9.01 -5.81
C ILE A 151 -18.00 -7.50 -5.84
N PHE A 152 -16.92 -7.01 -6.45
CA PHE A 152 -16.62 -5.57 -6.62
C PHE A 152 -17.22 -4.97 -7.92
N VAL A 153 -18.46 -5.26 -8.21
CA VAL A 153 -19.18 -4.60 -9.32
C VAL A 153 -19.85 -3.30 -8.86
#